data_3d8363e624030305102a32f12a8a45ce
#
_entry.id   3d8363e624030305102a32f12a8a45ce
#
_cell.length_a   1.000
_cell.length_b   1.000
_cell.length_c   1.000
_cell.angle_alpha   90.00
_cell.angle_beta   90.00
_cell.angle_gamma   90.00
#
_symmetry.space_group_name_H-M   'P 1'
#
loop_
_entity.id
_entity.type
_entity.pdbx_description
1 polymer ?
#
loop_
_entity_poly.entity_id
_entity_poly.type
_entity_poly.pdbx_seq_one_letter_code
_entity_poly.pdbx_strand_id
1 'polypeptide(L)'
;IDQLLLLRAFQAIGGGMATVNSSAIIRDLFTGDEMAKVLSMVAIVMMSAPLIAPMLGTLILSVFNWQTIFLILSIYALCIMLLLLWRLPETNTLSKRKQRKSEGPKTKLWDAYKQVLTHRKAMGYVMAISFSFSGMFVFITASAFAYMEYFSVSPETFPFIFGANVVVMMLMNRINIWALNYYSSTTILATGLTLQILCGIGLIIASYLAPSLYLIVGLIMIFVGSIGLVAANATAGTLNFFPNISGTATAVIGVTEFTLGALVGLLWSYLHELQFIATQQHTLSPMAWVMTSCAFIGLAGLTILSRPKL
;
A
#
# COMPACT_ATOMS: atom_id res chain seq x y z
N ILE A 1 6.22 -25.06 7.13
CA ILE A 1 6.16 -23.81 6.34
C ILE A 1 4.85 -23.79 5.55
N ASP A 2 4.50 -24.84 4.80
CA ASP A 2 3.31 -24.91 3.93
C ASP A 2 2.00 -24.69 4.68
N GLN A 3 1.85 -25.26 5.88
CA GLN A 3 0.69 -25.02 6.73
C GLN A 3 0.58 -23.54 7.15
N LEU A 4 1.69 -22.89 7.47
CA LEU A 4 1.69 -21.48 7.81
C LEU A 4 1.27 -20.61 6.63
N LEU A 5 1.76 -20.90 5.42
CA LEU A 5 1.37 -20.20 4.19
C LEU A 5 -0.12 -20.35 3.89
N LEU A 6 -0.67 -21.57 4.05
CA LEU A 6 -2.10 -21.82 3.88
C LEU A 6 -2.95 -21.02 4.88
N LEU A 7 -2.58 -21.04 6.16
CA LEU A 7 -3.26 -20.26 7.20
C LEU A 7 -3.17 -18.75 6.96
N ARG A 8 -2.06 -18.26 6.43
CA ARG A 8 -1.90 -16.87 6.00
C ARG A 8 -2.82 -16.48 4.85
N ALA A 9 -3.05 -17.39 3.90
CA ALA A 9 -4.01 -17.15 2.82
C ALA A 9 -5.45 -17.01 3.38
N PHE A 10 -5.88 -17.88 4.30
CA PHE A 10 -7.18 -17.73 4.97
C PHE A 10 -7.28 -16.45 5.79
N GLN A 11 -6.22 -16.08 6.52
CA GLN A 11 -6.15 -14.82 7.26
C GLN A 11 -6.30 -13.61 6.34
N ALA A 12 -5.65 -13.63 5.17
CA ALA A 12 -5.74 -12.54 4.18
C ALA A 12 -7.17 -12.37 3.63
N ILE A 13 -7.89 -13.47 3.36
CA ILE A 13 -9.30 -13.43 2.96
C ILE A 13 -10.16 -12.77 4.05
N GLY A 14 -10.00 -13.18 5.29
CA GLY A 14 -10.71 -12.57 6.43
C GLY A 14 -10.39 -11.09 6.61
N GLY A 15 -9.12 -10.70 6.50
CA GLY A 15 -8.69 -9.30 6.57
C GLY A 15 -9.28 -8.44 5.46
N GLY A 16 -9.29 -8.95 4.22
CA GLY A 16 -9.92 -8.27 3.09
C GLY A 16 -11.42 -8.06 3.28
N MET A 17 -12.14 -9.08 3.78
CA MET A 17 -13.56 -8.96 4.12
C MET A 17 -13.79 -7.91 5.22
N ALA A 18 -12.97 -7.87 6.26
CA ALA A 18 -13.09 -6.90 7.35
C ALA A 18 -12.88 -5.47 6.84
N THR A 19 -11.89 -5.23 6.00
CA THR A 19 -11.59 -3.91 5.44
C THR A 19 -12.75 -3.37 4.59
N VAL A 20 -13.30 -4.20 3.70
CA VAL A 20 -14.44 -3.82 2.84
C VAL A 20 -15.69 -3.53 3.67
N ASN A 21 -15.98 -4.38 4.66
CA ASN A 21 -17.15 -4.20 5.52
C ASN A 21 -17.03 -2.97 6.42
N SER A 22 -15.85 -2.65 6.95
CA SER A 22 -15.66 -1.46 7.79
C SER A 22 -16.03 -0.18 7.06
N SER A 23 -15.61 -0.01 5.80
CA SER A 23 -15.97 1.12 4.96
C SER A 23 -17.47 1.17 4.62
N ALA A 24 -18.12 0.01 4.48
CA ALA A 24 -19.55 -0.08 4.25
C ALA A 24 -20.35 0.33 5.50
N ILE A 25 -19.96 -0.15 6.67
CA ILE A 25 -20.58 0.18 7.96
C ILE A 25 -20.49 1.69 8.23
N ILE A 26 -19.33 2.30 7.99
CA ILE A 26 -19.16 3.75 8.16
C ILE A 26 -20.14 4.53 7.28
N ARG A 27 -20.31 4.14 6.01
CA ARG A 27 -21.27 4.77 5.10
C ARG A 27 -22.73 4.53 5.48
N ASP A 28 -23.03 3.43 6.15
CA ASP A 28 -24.38 3.13 6.58
C ASP A 28 -24.79 3.88 7.86
N LEU A 29 -23.81 4.25 8.70
CA LEU A 29 -24.02 4.90 10.00
C LEU A 29 -23.83 6.42 9.96
N PHE A 30 -22.92 6.92 9.11
CA PHE A 30 -22.52 8.32 9.08
C PHE A 30 -22.76 8.94 7.70
N THR A 31 -23.10 10.24 7.66
CA THR A 31 -23.29 11.00 6.42
C THR A 31 -22.55 12.33 6.47
N GLY A 32 -22.22 12.90 5.30
CA GLY A 32 -21.61 14.22 5.19
C GLY A 32 -20.29 14.35 5.96
N ASP A 33 -20.17 15.40 6.75
CA ASP A 33 -18.95 15.75 7.48
C ASP A 33 -18.59 14.74 8.58
N GLU A 34 -19.58 14.10 9.20
CA GLU A 34 -19.33 13.06 10.20
C GLU A 34 -18.66 11.83 9.59
N MET A 35 -19.13 11.41 8.43
CA MET A 35 -18.50 10.31 7.68
C MET A 35 -17.04 10.65 7.34
N ALA A 36 -16.77 11.89 6.91
CA ALA A 36 -15.42 12.33 6.60
C ALA A 36 -14.51 12.31 7.83
N LYS A 37 -15.00 12.72 8.99
CA LYS A 37 -14.26 12.64 10.27
C LYS A 37 -13.91 11.21 10.65
N VAL A 38 -14.88 10.29 10.58
CA VAL A 38 -14.66 8.87 10.94
C VAL A 38 -13.66 8.22 9.98
N LEU A 39 -13.79 8.46 8.67
CA LEU A 39 -12.84 7.95 7.68
C LEU A 39 -11.42 8.50 7.91
N SER A 40 -11.29 9.78 8.29
CA SER A 40 -10.01 10.38 8.65
C SER A 40 -9.39 9.73 9.89
N MET A 41 -10.19 9.42 10.91
CA MET A 41 -9.71 8.69 12.10
C MET A 41 -9.23 7.27 11.74
N VAL A 42 -9.97 6.55 10.88
CA VAL A 42 -9.56 5.23 10.38
C VAL A 42 -8.24 5.34 9.62
N ALA A 43 -8.08 6.34 8.76
CA ALA A 43 -6.84 6.57 8.03
C ALA A 43 -5.64 6.82 8.98
N ILE A 44 -5.82 7.61 10.05
CA ILE A 44 -4.77 7.84 11.06
C ILE A 44 -4.36 6.51 11.72
N VAL A 45 -5.34 5.68 12.12
CA VAL A 45 -5.07 4.37 12.72
C VAL A 45 -4.32 3.46 11.74
N MET A 46 -4.77 3.40 10.48
CA MET A 46 -4.11 2.59 9.43
C MET A 46 -2.67 3.06 9.16
N MET A 47 -2.42 4.38 9.14
CA MET A 47 -1.09 4.94 8.97
C MET A 47 -0.18 4.71 10.18
N SER A 48 -0.74 4.62 11.39
CA SER A 48 0.02 4.36 12.61
C SER A 48 0.42 2.90 12.77
N ALA A 49 -0.33 1.96 12.18
CA ALA A 49 -0.09 0.53 12.33
C ALA A 49 1.32 0.09 11.86
N PRO A 50 1.82 0.49 10.68
CA PRO A 50 3.18 0.15 10.25
C PRO A 50 4.29 0.74 11.12
N LEU A 51 4.01 1.83 11.84
CA LEU A 51 4.95 2.43 12.80
C LEU A 51 5.03 1.61 14.10
N ILE A 52 3.87 1.21 14.60
CA ILE A 52 3.75 0.55 15.91
C ILE A 52 4.05 -0.96 15.81
N ALA A 53 3.65 -1.61 14.72
CA ALA A 53 3.74 -3.07 14.59
C ALA A 53 5.16 -3.63 14.69
N PRO A 54 6.21 -3.06 14.04
CA PRO A 54 7.57 -3.56 14.19
C PRO A 54 8.10 -3.39 15.62
N MET A 55 7.75 -2.29 16.30
CA MET A 55 8.16 -2.05 17.70
C MET A 55 7.55 -3.09 18.64
N LEU A 56 6.25 -3.36 18.50
CA LEU A 56 5.58 -4.40 19.28
C LEU A 56 6.13 -5.79 18.96
N GLY A 57 6.41 -6.07 17.68
CA GLY A 57 7.00 -7.32 17.24
C GLY A 57 8.36 -7.56 17.90
N THR A 58 9.26 -6.58 17.87
CA THR A 58 10.58 -6.66 18.51
C THR A 58 10.46 -6.84 20.03
N LEU A 59 9.56 -6.10 20.68
CA LEU A 59 9.31 -6.23 22.12
C LEU A 59 8.82 -7.64 22.50
N ILE A 60 7.89 -8.21 21.73
CA ILE A 60 7.41 -9.57 21.98
C ILE A 60 8.55 -10.58 21.78
N LEU A 61 9.34 -10.44 20.74
CA LEU A 61 10.45 -11.35 20.42
C LEU A 61 11.61 -11.26 21.42
N SER A 62 11.76 -10.16 22.15
CA SER A 62 12.78 -10.03 23.19
C SER A 62 12.49 -10.89 24.44
N VAL A 63 11.23 -11.29 24.65
CA VAL A 63 10.79 -12.05 25.84
C VAL A 63 10.19 -13.40 25.46
N PHE A 64 9.59 -13.51 24.29
CA PHE A 64 8.80 -14.67 23.84
C PHE A 64 9.26 -15.12 22.45
N ASN A 65 8.69 -16.26 21.99
CA ASN A 65 8.94 -16.80 20.65
C ASN A 65 8.03 -16.15 19.61
N TRP A 66 8.34 -16.32 18.32
CA TRP A 66 7.56 -15.79 17.22
C TRP A 66 6.10 -16.28 17.18
N GLN A 67 5.81 -17.48 17.69
CA GLN A 67 4.45 -18.03 17.80
C GLN A 67 3.54 -17.18 18.71
N THR A 68 4.12 -16.53 19.72
CA THR A 68 3.39 -15.67 20.65
C THR A 68 2.78 -14.46 19.93
N ILE A 69 3.42 -13.95 18.87
CA ILE A 69 2.85 -12.88 18.04
C ILE A 69 1.50 -13.31 17.45
N PHE A 70 1.43 -14.53 16.91
CA PHE A 70 0.17 -15.06 16.33
C PHE A 70 -0.89 -15.28 17.40
N LEU A 71 -0.49 -15.76 18.59
CA LEU A 71 -1.42 -15.94 19.70
C LEU A 71 -2.03 -14.60 20.13
N ILE A 72 -1.22 -13.56 20.30
CA ILE A 72 -1.67 -12.21 20.65
C ILE A 72 -2.62 -11.66 19.57
N LEU A 73 -2.28 -11.80 18.30
CA LEU A 73 -3.14 -11.38 17.19
C LEU A 73 -4.47 -12.14 17.17
N SER A 74 -4.46 -13.43 17.50
CA SER A 74 -5.68 -14.24 17.55
C SER A 74 -6.59 -13.84 18.71
N ILE A 75 -6.02 -13.60 19.90
CA ILE A 75 -6.76 -13.07 21.06
C ILE A 75 -7.34 -11.69 20.75
N TYR A 76 -6.55 -10.81 20.17
CA TYR A 76 -6.98 -9.47 19.76
C TYR A 76 -8.15 -9.53 18.76
N ALA A 77 -8.06 -10.39 17.74
CA ALA A 77 -9.13 -10.60 16.77
C ALA A 77 -10.41 -11.16 17.42
N LEU A 78 -10.27 -12.10 18.35
CA LEU A 78 -11.40 -12.66 19.10
C LEU A 78 -12.07 -11.58 19.97
N CYS A 79 -11.30 -10.78 20.68
CA CYS A 79 -11.82 -9.68 21.50
C CYS A 79 -12.60 -8.66 20.66
N ILE A 80 -12.06 -8.27 19.50
CA ILE A 80 -12.76 -7.37 18.56
C ILE A 80 -14.04 -8.03 18.05
N MET A 81 -14.00 -9.30 17.65
CA MET A 81 -15.18 -10.02 17.17
C MET A 81 -16.28 -10.04 18.23
N LEU A 82 -15.96 -10.36 19.49
CA LEU A 82 -16.93 -10.36 20.60
C LEU A 82 -17.48 -8.95 20.86
N LEU A 83 -16.62 -7.92 20.81
CA LEU A 83 -17.05 -6.53 20.97
C LEU A 83 -18.02 -6.10 19.87
N LEU A 84 -17.74 -6.46 18.62
CA LEU A 84 -18.62 -6.17 17.48
C LEU A 84 -19.96 -6.88 17.60
N LEU A 85 -19.96 -8.16 17.97
CA LEU A 85 -21.19 -8.93 18.16
C LEU A 85 -22.06 -8.35 19.28
N TRP A 86 -21.44 -7.77 20.31
CA TRP A 86 -22.15 -7.17 21.46
C TRP A 86 -22.64 -5.74 21.20
N ARG A 87 -21.85 -4.92 20.48
CA ARG A 87 -22.10 -3.47 20.35
C ARG A 87 -22.61 -3.01 19.00
N LEU A 88 -22.32 -3.78 17.92
CA LEU A 88 -22.67 -3.33 16.57
C LEU A 88 -24.00 -3.94 16.15
N PRO A 89 -25.10 -3.16 16.06
CA PRO A 89 -26.35 -3.64 15.50
C PRO A 89 -26.22 -3.86 13.98
N GLU A 90 -27.11 -4.67 13.41
CA GLU A 90 -27.18 -4.84 11.95
C GLU A 90 -27.50 -3.49 11.26
N THR A 91 -26.53 -2.99 10.50
CA THR A 91 -26.64 -1.67 9.83
C THR A 91 -27.38 -1.73 8.50
N ASN A 92 -27.41 -2.91 7.87
CA ASN A 92 -28.04 -3.14 6.57
C ASN A 92 -29.41 -3.82 6.71
N THR A 93 -30.37 -3.08 7.29
CA THR A 93 -31.73 -3.58 7.50
C THR A 93 -32.42 -4.02 6.22
N LEU A 94 -33.36 -5.00 6.33
CA LEU A 94 -34.13 -5.51 5.17
C LEU A 94 -34.86 -4.44 4.38
N SER A 95 -35.29 -3.36 5.03
CA SER A 95 -35.92 -2.20 4.40
C SER A 95 -34.92 -1.42 3.51
N LYS A 96 -33.72 -1.13 4.00
CA LYS A 96 -32.65 -0.49 3.21
C LYS A 96 -32.21 -1.37 2.02
N ARG A 97 -32.17 -2.70 2.20
CA ARG A 97 -31.89 -3.65 1.12
C ARG A 97 -32.95 -3.63 0.02
N LYS A 98 -34.22 -3.54 0.39
CA LYS A 98 -35.34 -3.44 -0.57
C LYS A 98 -35.30 -2.12 -1.33
N GLN A 99 -35.05 -1.02 -0.64
CA GLN A 99 -34.96 0.32 -1.23
C GLN A 99 -33.78 0.43 -2.22
N ARG A 100 -32.58 -0.04 -1.86
CA ARG A 100 -31.44 -0.13 -2.80
C ARG A 100 -31.68 -1.03 -4.02
N LYS A 101 -32.55 -2.05 -3.91
CA LYS A 101 -32.94 -2.89 -5.05
C LYS A 101 -33.90 -2.18 -6.02
N SER A 102 -34.65 -1.19 -5.55
CA SER A 102 -35.61 -0.44 -6.37
C SER A 102 -35.03 0.81 -7.03
N GLU A 103 -33.95 1.38 -6.49
CA GLU A 103 -33.44 2.70 -6.88
C GLU A 103 -32.23 2.68 -7.84
N GLY A 104 -31.62 1.54 -8.14
CA GLY A 104 -30.40 1.50 -8.93
C GLY A 104 -30.56 0.90 -10.34
N PRO A 105 -30.00 1.52 -11.39
CA PRO A 105 -29.78 0.79 -12.64
C PRO A 105 -28.83 -0.37 -12.29
N LYS A 106 -29.31 -1.60 -12.51
CA LYS A 106 -28.53 -2.82 -12.27
C LYS A 106 -27.44 -2.97 -13.33
N THR A 107 -26.41 -2.14 -13.25
CA THR A 107 -25.16 -2.43 -13.97
C THR A 107 -24.70 -3.77 -13.45
N LYS A 108 -24.67 -4.80 -14.30
CA LYS A 108 -24.16 -6.10 -13.90
C LYS A 108 -22.76 -5.90 -13.35
N LEU A 109 -22.45 -6.54 -12.24
CA LEU A 109 -21.15 -6.37 -11.56
C LEU A 109 -19.98 -6.52 -12.56
N TRP A 110 -20.08 -7.47 -13.47
CA TRP A 110 -19.09 -7.70 -14.51
C TRP A 110 -18.93 -6.51 -15.48
N ASP A 111 -20.01 -5.86 -15.85
CA ASP A 111 -19.98 -4.70 -16.75
C ASP A 111 -19.30 -3.50 -16.07
N ALA A 112 -19.52 -3.32 -14.75
CA ALA A 112 -18.83 -2.30 -13.98
C ALA A 112 -17.31 -2.54 -13.91
N TYR A 113 -16.87 -3.77 -13.65
CA TYR A 113 -15.44 -4.11 -13.69
C TYR A 113 -14.86 -3.92 -15.09
N LYS A 114 -15.54 -4.39 -16.13
CA LYS A 114 -15.13 -4.22 -17.53
C LYS A 114 -14.98 -2.74 -17.87
N GLN A 115 -15.94 -1.89 -17.46
CA GLN A 115 -15.91 -0.45 -17.68
C GLN A 115 -14.66 0.19 -17.08
N VAL A 116 -14.27 -0.19 -15.85
CA VAL A 116 -13.06 0.34 -15.21
C VAL A 116 -11.81 -0.15 -15.93
N LEU A 117 -11.70 -1.47 -16.17
CA LEU A 117 -10.50 -2.09 -16.75
C LEU A 117 -10.24 -1.67 -18.21
N THR A 118 -11.31 -1.32 -18.97
CA THR A 118 -11.16 -0.86 -20.35
C THR A 118 -10.98 0.65 -20.48
N HIS A 119 -11.17 1.42 -19.39
CA HIS A 119 -11.05 2.87 -19.45
C HIS A 119 -9.59 3.31 -19.39
N ARG A 120 -8.99 3.58 -20.55
CA ARG A 120 -7.56 3.82 -20.75
C ARG A 120 -6.96 4.85 -19.77
N LYS A 121 -7.59 6.04 -19.65
CA LYS A 121 -7.06 7.11 -18.76
C LYS A 121 -7.09 6.71 -17.29
N ALA A 122 -8.16 6.07 -16.83
CA ALA A 122 -8.28 5.59 -15.46
C ALA A 122 -7.22 4.52 -15.16
N MET A 123 -7.00 3.58 -16.09
CA MET A 123 -5.95 2.59 -15.94
C MET A 123 -4.55 3.19 -15.86
N GLY A 124 -4.31 4.36 -16.46
CA GLY A 124 -3.06 5.10 -16.26
C GLY A 124 -2.84 5.51 -14.80
N TYR A 125 -3.87 6.01 -14.12
CA TYR A 125 -3.82 6.31 -12.69
C TYR A 125 -3.71 5.05 -11.83
N VAL A 126 -4.43 3.98 -12.17
CA VAL A 126 -4.33 2.68 -11.48
C VAL A 126 -2.91 2.12 -11.59
N MET A 127 -2.29 2.15 -12.76
CA MET A 127 -0.90 1.71 -12.93
C MET A 127 0.07 2.57 -12.13
N ALA A 128 -0.12 3.90 -12.11
CA ALA A 128 0.73 4.82 -11.36
C ALA A 128 0.76 4.46 -9.86
N ILE A 129 -0.40 4.28 -9.23
CA ILE A 129 -0.46 3.95 -7.81
C ILE A 129 0.00 2.53 -7.54
N SER A 130 -0.43 1.55 -8.35
CA SER A 130 -0.11 0.14 -8.11
C SER A 130 1.38 -0.17 -8.25
N PHE A 131 2.06 0.41 -9.22
CA PHE A 131 3.51 0.22 -9.36
C PHE A 131 4.30 1.05 -8.33
N SER A 132 3.86 2.25 -7.94
CA SER A 132 4.45 3.00 -6.83
C SER A 132 4.36 2.19 -5.53
N PHE A 133 3.20 1.60 -5.24
CA PHE A 133 2.96 0.73 -4.10
C PHE A 133 3.80 -0.56 -4.18
N SER A 134 3.94 -1.16 -5.37
CA SER A 134 4.79 -2.32 -5.57
C SER A 134 6.24 -2.05 -5.23
N GLY A 135 6.78 -0.88 -5.58
CA GLY A 135 8.13 -0.45 -5.18
C GLY A 135 8.28 -0.36 -3.65
N MET A 136 7.28 0.14 -2.94
CA MET A 136 7.26 0.11 -1.47
C MET A 136 7.19 -1.33 -0.94
N PHE A 137 6.41 -2.20 -1.57
CA PHE A 137 6.29 -3.61 -1.17
C PHE A 137 7.62 -4.36 -1.29
N VAL A 138 8.40 -4.07 -2.33
CA VAL A 138 9.78 -4.57 -2.46
C VAL A 138 10.63 -4.12 -1.27
N PHE A 139 10.57 -2.83 -0.92
CA PHE A 139 11.27 -2.33 0.27
C PHE A 139 10.82 -3.04 1.54
N ILE A 140 9.51 -3.20 1.77
CA ILE A 140 8.99 -3.89 2.96
C ILE A 140 9.55 -5.31 3.04
N THR A 141 9.54 -6.05 1.92
CA THR A 141 10.04 -7.42 1.85
C THR A 141 11.55 -7.51 2.03
N ALA A 142 12.29 -6.55 1.46
CA ALA A 142 13.75 -6.49 1.48
C ALA A 142 14.33 -5.81 2.73
N SER A 143 13.52 -5.10 3.52
CA SER A 143 14.01 -4.19 4.57
C SER A 143 14.82 -4.89 5.67
N ALA A 144 14.37 -6.08 6.10
CA ALA A 144 15.08 -6.85 7.11
C ALA A 144 16.47 -7.26 6.59
N PHE A 145 16.54 -7.80 5.37
CA PHE A 145 17.80 -8.11 4.71
C PHE A 145 18.68 -6.85 4.57
N ALA A 146 18.16 -5.77 4.00
CA ALA A 146 18.93 -4.57 3.72
C ALA A 146 19.51 -3.94 4.99
N TYR A 147 18.74 -3.85 6.07
CA TYR A 147 19.20 -3.18 7.28
C TYR A 147 19.92 -4.10 8.25
N MET A 148 19.38 -5.29 8.51
CA MET A 148 19.92 -6.15 9.56
C MET A 148 21.04 -7.07 9.05
N GLU A 149 20.91 -7.64 7.84
CA GLU A 149 21.93 -8.54 7.30
C GLU A 149 23.03 -7.77 6.57
N TYR A 150 22.68 -6.87 5.64
CA TYR A 150 23.69 -6.16 4.85
C TYR A 150 24.41 -5.06 5.64
N PHE A 151 23.69 -4.23 6.40
CA PHE A 151 24.29 -3.14 7.20
C PHE A 151 24.50 -3.48 8.66
N SER A 152 24.17 -4.69 9.11
CA SER A 152 24.32 -5.14 10.50
C SER A 152 23.64 -4.20 11.52
N VAL A 153 22.49 -3.61 11.15
CA VAL A 153 21.69 -2.80 12.07
C VAL A 153 21.08 -3.71 13.13
N SER A 154 21.14 -3.30 14.38
CA SER A 154 20.59 -4.10 15.48
C SER A 154 19.06 -4.23 15.39
N PRO A 155 18.48 -5.35 15.87
CA PRO A 155 17.03 -5.56 15.88
C PRO A 155 16.27 -4.46 16.64
N GLU A 156 16.89 -3.84 17.63
CA GLU A 156 16.32 -2.76 18.44
C GLU A 156 16.25 -1.44 17.63
N THR A 157 17.22 -1.19 16.74
CA THR A 157 17.28 0.03 15.91
C THR A 157 16.41 -0.07 14.65
N PHE A 158 16.25 -1.29 14.10
CA PHE A 158 15.49 -1.52 12.88
C PHE A 158 14.08 -0.90 12.89
N PRO A 159 13.23 -1.05 13.94
CA PRO A 159 11.89 -0.46 13.97
C PRO A 159 11.88 1.06 13.84
N PHE A 160 12.88 1.74 14.38
CA PHE A 160 12.97 3.20 14.30
C PHE A 160 13.29 3.67 12.88
N ILE A 161 14.25 3.01 12.21
CA ILE A 161 14.57 3.30 10.81
C ILE A 161 13.38 2.99 9.90
N PHE A 162 12.73 1.85 10.12
CA PHE A 162 11.54 1.46 9.36
C PHE A 162 10.39 2.45 9.59
N GLY A 163 10.14 2.81 10.84
CA GLY A 163 9.09 3.77 11.22
C GLY A 163 9.33 5.18 10.68
N ALA A 164 10.58 5.60 10.54
CA ALA A 164 10.92 6.91 9.98
C ALA A 164 10.42 7.09 8.53
N ASN A 165 10.30 5.99 7.75
CA ASN A 165 9.68 6.04 6.42
C ASN A 165 8.21 6.48 6.49
N VAL A 166 7.48 6.04 7.50
CA VAL A 166 6.06 6.42 7.72
C VAL A 166 5.96 7.91 8.04
N VAL A 167 6.88 8.43 8.87
CA VAL A 167 6.94 9.87 9.19
C VAL A 167 7.18 10.70 7.93
N VAL A 168 8.14 10.29 7.09
CA VAL A 168 8.42 10.98 5.81
C VAL A 168 7.20 10.90 4.87
N MET A 169 6.51 9.75 4.82
CA MET A 169 5.27 9.61 4.04
C MET A 169 4.17 10.56 4.53
N MET A 170 4.01 10.74 5.84
CA MET A 170 3.07 11.72 6.42
C MET A 170 3.45 13.15 6.06
N LEU A 171 4.75 13.50 6.11
CA LEU A 171 5.25 14.80 5.71
C LEU A 171 5.00 15.07 4.22
N MET A 172 5.29 14.10 3.35
CA MET A 172 5.01 14.21 1.92
C MET A 172 3.50 14.35 1.64
N ASN A 173 2.65 13.64 2.38
CA ASN A 173 1.20 13.83 2.28
C ASN A 173 0.78 15.25 2.74
N ARG A 174 1.42 15.82 3.75
CA ARG A 174 1.19 17.22 4.16
C ARG A 174 1.61 18.20 3.09
N ILE A 175 2.76 17.96 2.45
CA ILE A 175 3.25 18.72 1.29
C ILE A 175 2.25 18.60 0.13
N ASN A 176 1.70 17.40 -0.11
CA ASN A 176 0.67 17.19 -1.13
C ASN A 176 -0.56 18.10 -0.92
N ILE A 177 -1.10 18.15 0.30
CA ILE A 177 -2.26 19.00 0.63
C ILE A 177 -1.94 20.48 0.36
N TRP A 178 -0.75 20.94 0.72
CA TRP A 178 -0.32 22.30 0.46
C TRP A 178 -0.13 22.56 -1.05
N ALA A 179 0.52 21.65 -1.77
CA ALA A 179 0.81 21.77 -3.19
C ALA A 179 -0.45 21.78 -4.06
N LEU A 180 -1.54 21.12 -3.63
CA LEU A 180 -2.83 21.13 -4.33
C LEU A 180 -3.48 22.52 -4.43
N ASN A 181 -3.05 23.49 -3.62
CA ASN A 181 -3.50 24.88 -3.75
C ASN A 181 -2.88 25.58 -4.97
N TYR A 182 -1.77 25.08 -5.52
CA TYR A 182 -0.98 25.73 -6.57
C TYR A 182 -0.84 24.88 -7.84
N TYR A 183 -0.91 23.56 -7.72
CA TYR A 183 -0.63 22.62 -8.80
C TYR A 183 -1.76 21.62 -8.98
N SER A 184 -1.89 21.11 -10.21
CA SER A 184 -2.89 20.06 -10.47
C SER A 184 -2.51 18.73 -9.80
N SER A 185 -3.52 17.95 -9.41
CA SER A 185 -3.36 16.61 -8.85
C SER A 185 -2.48 15.70 -9.73
N THR A 186 -2.64 15.78 -11.06
CA THR A 186 -1.83 15.01 -12.02
C THR A 186 -0.36 15.44 -12.04
N THR A 187 -0.10 16.73 -11.89
CA THR A 187 1.29 17.26 -11.81
C THR A 187 1.98 16.77 -10.56
N ILE A 188 1.31 16.84 -9.40
CA ILE A 188 1.86 16.37 -8.13
C ILE A 188 2.11 14.87 -8.16
N LEU A 189 1.17 14.11 -8.74
CA LEU A 189 1.33 12.66 -8.97
C LEU A 189 2.58 12.35 -9.81
N ALA A 190 2.73 13.04 -10.95
CA ALA A 190 3.90 12.85 -11.81
C ALA A 190 5.20 13.23 -11.10
N THR A 191 5.21 14.32 -10.31
CA THR A 191 6.36 14.73 -9.49
C THR A 191 6.73 13.65 -8.47
N GLY A 192 5.74 13.05 -7.79
CA GLY A 192 5.97 11.96 -6.84
C GLY A 192 6.64 10.74 -7.50
N LEU A 193 6.14 10.32 -8.68
CA LEU A 193 6.74 9.22 -9.44
C LEU A 193 8.15 9.55 -9.97
N THR A 194 8.36 10.80 -10.42
CA THR A 194 9.68 11.26 -10.86
C THR A 194 10.68 11.24 -9.70
N LEU A 195 10.25 11.66 -8.51
CA LEU A 195 11.08 11.63 -7.32
C LEU A 195 11.45 10.19 -6.93
N GLN A 196 10.51 9.24 -7.05
CA GLN A 196 10.79 7.81 -6.88
C GLN A 196 11.83 7.31 -7.87
N ILE A 197 11.74 7.69 -9.15
CA ILE A 197 12.73 7.32 -10.17
C ILE A 197 14.11 7.87 -9.81
N LEU A 198 14.21 9.15 -9.45
CA LEU A 198 15.48 9.77 -9.09
C LEU A 198 16.13 9.09 -7.88
N CYS A 199 15.34 8.81 -6.83
CA CYS A 199 15.82 8.07 -5.66
C CYS A 199 16.19 6.63 -6.02
N GLY A 200 15.41 5.97 -6.89
CA GLY A 200 15.72 4.64 -7.38
C GLY A 200 17.04 4.57 -8.15
N ILE A 201 17.29 5.53 -9.05
CA ILE A 201 18.57 5.66 -9.74
C ILE A 201 19.71 5.90 -8.73
N GLY A 202 19.48 6.75 -7.73
CA GLY A 202 20.43 6.97 -6.64
C GLY A 202 20.74 5.66 -5.88
N LEU A 203 19.72 4.85 -5.59
CA LEU A 203 19.88 3.52 -4.96
C LEU A 203 20.69 2.56 -5.84
N ILE A 204 20.44 2.54 -7.16
CA ILE A 204 21.22 1.73 -8.10
C ILE A 204 22.69 2.16 -8.07
N ILE A 205 22.98 3.45 -8.22
CA ILE A 205 24.34 3.97 -8.20
C ILE A 205 25.02 3.63 -6.86
N ALA A 206 24.34 3.92 -5.75
CA ALA A 206 24.86 3.64 -4.43
C ALA A 206 25.14 2.15 -4.20
N SER A 207 24.33 1.24 -4.76
CA SER A 207 24.53 -0.22 -4.59
C SER A 207 25.83 -0.75 -5.19
N TYR A 208 26.45 -0.01 -6.12
CA TYR A 208 27.74 -0.36 -6.73
C TYR A 208 28.95 0.42 -6.16
N LEU A 209 28.72 1.46 -5.34
CA LEU A 209 29.75 2.37 -4.85
C LEU A 209 30.01 2.26 -3.34
N ALA A 210 30.01 1.07 -2.76
CA ALA A 210 30.20 0.88 -1.30
C ALA A 210 29.29 1.81 -0.46
N PRO A 211 28.01 1.53 -0.38
CA PRO A 211 27.01 2.45 0.14
C PRO A 211 27.11 2.66 1.65
N SER A 212 26.95 3.90 2.11
CA SER A 212 26.74 4.16 3.54
C SER A 212 25.27 3.89 3.91
N LEU A 213 25.03 3.38 5.11
CA LEU A 213 23.69 3.18 5.67
C LEU A 213 22.83 4.45 5.55
N TYR A 214 23.38 5.60 5.93
CA TYR A 214 22.64 6.86 5.93
C TYR A 214 22.16 7.30 4.54
N LEU A 215 22.99 7.09 3.51
CA LEU A 215 22.63 7.39 2.13
C LEU A 215 21.48 6.49 1.66
N ILE A 216 21.58 5.19 1.88
CA ILE A 216 20.55 4.21 1.51
C ILE A 216 19.25 4.50 2.25
N VAL A 217 19.30 4.71 3.56
CA VAL A 217 18.14 5.07 4.38
C VAL A 217 17.47 6.35 3.86
N GLY A 218 18.25 7.40 3.59
CA GLY A 218 17.71 8.67 3.08
C GLY A 218 17.02 8.53 1.72
N LEU A 219 17.62 7.79 0.79
CA LEU A 219 17.04 7.53 -0.54
C LEU A 219 15.75 6.70 -0.44
N ILE A 220 15.74 5.66 0.42
CA ILE A 220 14.54 4.85 0.65
C ILE A 220 13.43 5.67 1.31
N MET A 221 13.76 6.51 2.30
CA MET A 221 12.78 7.37 2.96
C MET A 221 12.09 8.32 1.99
N ILE A 222 12.83 8.90 1.05
CA ILE A 222 12.26 9.78 0.02
C ILE A 222 11.46 8.95 -0.99
N PHE A 223 11.94 7.80 -1.41
CA PHE A 223 11.25 6.90 -2.34
C PHE A 223 9.89 6.48 -1.78
N VAL A 224 9.88 5.91 -0.58
CA VAL A 224 8.66 5.44 0.12
C VAL A 224 7.79 6.63 0.49
N GLY A 225 8.38 7.69 1.01
CA GLY A 225 7.66 8.92 1.38
C GLY A 225 6.89 9.54 0.22
N SER A 226 7.43 9.47 -1.00
CA SER A 226 6.79 10.00 -2.22
C SER A 226 5.43 9.36 -2.52
N ILE A 227 5.08 8.22 -1.93
CA ILE A 227 3.73 7.63 -1.98
C ILE A 227 2.69 8.62 -1.42
N GLY A 228 3.07 9.45 -0.45
CA GLY A 228 2.21 10.52 0.06
C GLY A 228 1.78 11.54 -1.01
N LEU A 229 2.58 11.70 -2.09
CA LEU A 229 2.22 12.52 -3.25
C LEU A 229 1.43 11.72 -4.30
N VAL A 230 1.61 10.40 -4.35
CA VAL A 230 1.07 9.54 -5.41
C VAL A 230 -0.34 9.03 -5.07
N ALA A 231 -0.51 8.44 -3.88
CA ALA A 231 -1.68 7.62 -3.55
C ALA A 231 -3.01 8.38 -3.66
N ALA A 232 -3.15 9.51 -2.96
CA ALA A 232 -4.38 10.29 -2.94
C ALA A 232 -4.73 10.83 -4.33
N ASN A 233 -3.73 11.34 -5.05
CA ASN A 233 -3.91 11.95 -6.37
C ASN A 233 -4.27 10.92 -7.45
N ALA A 234 -3.66 9.74 -7.42
CA ALA A 234 -3.99 8.67 -8.36
C ALA A 234 -5.36 8.07 -8.10
N THR A 235 -5.70 7.86 -6.82
CA THR A 235 -7.04 7.39 -6.43
C THR A 235 -8.12 8.38 -6.86
N ALA A 236 -7.97 9.66 -6.53
CA ALA A 236 -8.91 10.71 -6.95
C ALA A 236 -9.01 10.80 -8.48
N GLY A 237 -7.86 10.76 -9.19
CA GLY A 237 -7.83 10.75 -10.65
C GLY A 237 -8.58 9.57 -11.26
N THR A 238 -8.50 8.38 -10.65
CA THR A 238 -9.25 7.20 -11.09
C THR A 238 -10.75 7.38 -10.82
N LEU A 239 -11.13 7.76 -9.61
CA LEU A 239 -12.54 7.84 -9.18
C LEU A 239 -13.32 8.91 -9.92
N ASN A 240 -12.69 9.99 -10.38
CA ASN A 240 -13.32 11.04 -11.16
C ASN A 240 -13.98 10.53 -12.45
N PHE A 241 -13.51 9.41 -13.01
CA PHE A 241 -14.13 8.78 -14.19
C PHE A 241 -15.34 7.91 -13.86
N PHE A 242 -15.54 7.55 -12.58
CA PHE A 242 -16.51 6.52 -12.17
C PHE A 242 -17.38 6.94 -10.97
N PRO A 243 -18.08 8.09 -11.02
CA PRO A 243 -18.87 8.57 -9.87
C PRO A 243 -19.95 7.57 -9.44
N ASN A 244 -20.56 6.85 -10.40
CA ASN A 244 -21.67 5.91 -10.13
C ASN A 244 -21.21 4.50 -9.73
N ILE A 245 -19.94 4.14 -9.98
CA ILE A 245 -19.35 2.82 -9.68
C ILE A 245 -18.02 2.96 -8.93
N SER A 246 -17.88 4.00 -8.11
CA SER A 246 -16.66 4.32 -7.37
C SER A 246 -16.18 3.16 -6.48
N GLY A 247 -17.11 2.39 -5.88
CA GLY A 247 -16.76 1.20 -5.12
C GLY A 247 -16.05 0.12 -5.95
N THR A 248 -16.53 -0.11 -7.20
CA THR A 248 -15.87 -1.05 -8.13
C THR A 248 -14.50 -0.51 -8.55
N ALA A 249 -14.37 0.79 -8.82
CA ALA A 249 -13.10 1.41 -9.17
C ALA A 249 -12.08 1.31 -8.02
N THR A 250 -12.49 1.55 -6.78
CA THR A 250 -11.64 1.34 -5.59
C THR A 250 -11.23 -0.12 -5.42
N ALA A 251 -12.13 -1.07 -5.68
CA ALA A 251 -11.80 -2.49 -5.63
C ALA A 251 -10.76 -2.87 -6.68
N VAL A 252 -10.86 -2.34 -7.91
CA VAL A 252 -9.84 -2.55 -8.96
C VAL A 252 -8.49 -2.00 -8.53
N ILE A 253 -8.44 -0.77 -7.97
CA ILE A 253 -7.20 -0.19 -7.43
C ILE A 253 -6.59 -1.15 -6.40
N GLY A 254 -7.33 -1.52 -5.35
CA GLY A 254 -6.81 -2.35 -4.26
C GLY A 254 -6.35 -3.73 -4.73
N VAL A 255 -7.14 -4.41 -5.58
CA VAL A 255 -6.76 -5.72 -6.13
C VAL A 255 -5.46 -5.60 -6.94
N THR A 256 -5.35 -4.55 -7.79
CA THR A 256 -4.15 -4.35 -8.62
C THR A 256 -2.93 -4.02 -7.77
N GLU A 257 -3.06 -3.15 -6.76
CA GLU A 257 -1.98 -2.79 -5.84
C GLU A 257 -1.41 -4.01 -5.10
N PHE A 258 -2.27 -4.77 -4.44
CA PHE A 258 -1.82 -5.92 -3.64
C PHE A 258 -1.32 -7.07 -4.52
N THR A 259 -1.97 -7.34 -5.66
CA THR A 259 -1.54 -8.40 -6.57
C THR A 259 -0.17 -8.06 -7.18
N LEU A 260 -0.01 -6.85 -7.73
CA LEU A 260 1.28 -6.43 -8.29
C LEU A 260 2.35 -6.32 -7.20
N GLY A 261 2.01 -5.79 -6.01
CA GLY A 261 2.92 -5.74 -4.87
C GLY A 261 3.46 -7.12 -4.50
N ALA A 262 2.60 -8.12 -4.40
CA ALA A 262 3.00 -9.49 -4.11
C ALA A 262 3.86 -10.10 -5.23
N LEU A 263 3.45 -9.96 -6.49
CA LEU A 263 4.20 -10.51 -7.64
C LEU A 263 5.59 -9.86 -7.77
N VAL A 264 5.68 -8.55 -7.58
CA VAL A 264 6.95 -7.82 -7.65
C VAL A 264 7.83 -8.12 -6.44
N GLY A 265 7.25 -8.34 -5.26
CA GLY A 265 7.97 -8.82 -4.08
C GLY A 265 8.57 -10.22 -4.29
N LEU A 266 7.81 -11.14 -4.90
CA LEU A 266 8.32 -12.47 -5.30
C LEU A 266 9.43 -12.35 -6.36
N LEU A 267 9.28 -11.48 -7.35
CA LEU A 267 10.30 -11.23 -8.35
C LEU A 267 11.60 -10.74 -7.71
N TRP A 268 11.52 -9.80 -6.75
CA TRP A 268 12.70 -9.36 -6.02
C TRP A 268 13.38 -10.52 -5.29
N SER A 269 12.60 -11.33 -4.56
CA SER A 269 13.13 -12.49 -3.82
C SER A 269 13.88 -13.47 -4.75
N TYR A 270 13.28 -13.77 -5.90
CA TYR A 270 13.87 -14.64 -6.91
C TYR A 270 15.17 -14.05 -7.52
N LEU A 271 15.16 -12.76 -7.86
CA LEU A 271 16.35 -12.09 -8.42
C LEU A 271 17.47 -11.98 -7.38
N HIS A 272 17.15 -11.76 -6.11
CA HIS A 272 18.11 -11.71 -5.02
C HIS A 272 18.79 -13.08 -4.83
N GLU A 273 18.02 -14.17 -4.86
CA GLU A 273 18.56 -15.54 -4.75
C GLU A 273 19.42 -15.91 -5.96
N LEU A 274 18.97 -15.60 -7.18
CA LEU A 274 19.77 -15.81 -8.39
C LEU A 274 21.11 -15.08 -8.34
N GLN A 275 21.11 -13.84 -7.89
CA GLN A 275 22.33 -13.06 -7.74
C GLN A 275 23.26 -13.68 -6.71
N PHE A 276 22.73 -14.10 -5.56
CA PHE A 276 23.53 -14.79 -4.54
C PHE A 276 24.16 -16.07 -5.06
N ILE A 277 23.42 -16.89 -5.81
CA ILE A 277 23.95 -18.11 -6.45
C ILE A 277 25.08 -17.77 -7.44
N ALA A 278 24.93 -16.72 -8.22
CA ALA A 278 25.87 -16.33 -9.26
C ALA A 278 27.16 -15.68 -8.71
N THR A 279 27.05 -14.87 -7.65
CA THR A 279 28.16 -14.03 -7.15
C THR A 279 28.69 -14.45 -5.79
N GLN A 280 27.96 -15.30 -5.06
CA GLN A 280 28.21 -15.65 -3.66
C GLN A 280 28.27 -14.42 -2.74
N GLN A 281 27.64 -13.31 -3.15
CA GLN A 281 27.61 -12.06 -2.41
C GLN A 281 26.18 -11.53 -2.28
N HIS A 282 25.81 -11.11 -1.09
CA HIS A 282 24.58 -10.38 -0.85
C HIS A 282 24.76 -8.91 -1.23
N THR A 283 23.96 -8.42 -2.16
CA THR A 283 24.02 -7.01 -2.59
C THR A 283 22.62 -6.37 -2.57
N LEU A 284 22.60 -5.03 -2.52
CA LEU A 284 21.36 -4.25 -2.57
C LEU A 284 20.83 -4.03 -3.99
N SER A 285 21.60 -4.41 -5.03
CA SER A 285 21.28 -4.08 -6.42
C SER A 285 19.95 -4.65 -6.90
N PRO A 286 19.50 -5.89 -6.60
CA PRO A 286 18.20 -6.37 -7.04
C PRO A 286 17.04 -5.52 -6.49
N MET A 287 17.11 -5.12 -5.21
CA MET A 287 16.13 -4.23 -4.61
C MET A 287 16.06 -2.89 -5.34
N ALA A 288 17.20 -2.26 -5.57
CA ALA A 288 17.30 -0.98 -6.24
C ALA A 288 16.74 -1.01 -7.67
N TRP A 289 17.10 -2.05 -8.46
CA TRP A 289 16.60 -2.23 -9.81
C TRP A 289 15.10 -2.45 -9.87
N VAL A 290 14.55 -3.33 -9.04
CA VAL A 290 13.12 -3.63 -9.03
C VAL A 290 12.31 -2.42 -8.59
N MET A 291 12.72 -1.72 -7.52
CA MET A 291 12.05 -0.49 -7.05
C MET A 291 12.03 0.58 -8.15
N THR A 292 13.17 0.82 -8.80
CA THR A 292 13.30 1.81 -9.86
C THR A 292 12.44 1.45 -11.08
N SER A 293 12.45 0.20 -11.50
CA SER A 293 11.62 -0.29 -12.61
C SER A 293 10.13 -0.09 -12.34
N CYS A 294 9.68 -0.33 -11.11
CA CYS A 294 8.30 -0.06 -10.71
C CYS A 294 7.94 1.42 -10.89
N ALA A 295 8.79 2.34 -10.43
CA ALA A 295 8.53 3.77 -10.57
C ALA A 295 8.47 4.21 -12.05
N PHE A 296 9.37 3.68 -12.90
CA PHE A 296 9.34 3.91 -14.35
C PHE A 296 8.05 3.40 -14.99
N ILE A 297 7.63 2.17 -14.70
CA ILE A 297 6.40 1.59 -15.26
C ILE A 297 5.18 2.39 -14.81
N GLY A 298 5.15 2.83 -13.54
CA GLY A 298 4.08 3.69 -13.02
C GLY A 298 3.98 5.01 -13.78
N LEU A 299 5.10 5.70 -13.98
CA LEU A 299 5.13 6.98 -14.72
C LEU A 299 4.81 6.78 -16.22
N ALA A 300 5.35 5.74 -16.84
CA ALA A 300 5.06 5.40 -18.23
C ALA A 300 3.58 5.08 -18.42
N GLY A 301 2.98 4.28 -17.52
CA GLY A 301 1.55 3.98 -17.53
C GLY A 301 0.70 5.26 -17.44
N LEU A 302 1.02 6.16 -16.53
CA LEU A 302 0.35 7.43 -16.40
C LEU A 302 0.45 8.25 -17.69
N THR A 303 1.65 8.43 -18.24
CA THR A 303 1.89 9.32 -19.39
C THR A 303 1.38 8.76 -20.71
N ILE A 304 1.53 7.46 -20.95
CA ILE A 304 1.14 6.81 -22.21
C ILE A 304 -0.40 6.65 -22.27
N LEU A 305 -1.02 6.24 -21.16
CA LEU A 305 -2.45 5.97 -21.14
C LEU A 305 -3.29 7.24 -20.99
N SER A 306 -2.74 8.32 -20.43
CA SER A 306 -3.46 9.60 -20.30
C SER A 306 -3.47 10.45 -21.59
N ARG A 307 -2.60 10.14 -22.58
CA ARG A 307 -2.59 10.88 -23.87
C ARG A 307 -3.90 10.66 -24.63
N PRO A 308 -4.44 11.72 -25.26
CA PRO A 308 -5.56 11.55 -26.18
C PRO A 308 -5.12 10.61 -27.31
N LYS A 309 -6.05 9.77 -27.82
CA LYS A 309 -5.80 9.07 -29.10
C LYS A 309 -5.69 10.14 -30.18
N LEU A 310 -4.55 10.19 -30.87
CA LEU A 310 -4.43 10.87 -32.14
C LEU A 310 -5.43 10.30 -33.13
#